data_dea97e9e8b874190f18fc2804295fc75
#
_entry.id   dea97e9e8b874190f18fc2804295fc75
#
_cell.length_a   1.000
_cell.length_b   1.000
_cell.length_c   1.000
_cell.angle_alpha   90.00
_cell.angle_beta   90.00
_cell.angle_gamma   90.00
#
_symmetry.space_group_name_H-M   'P 1'
#
loop_
_entity.id
_entity.type
_entity.pdbx_description
1 polymer ?
#
loop_
_entity_poly.entity_id
_entity_poly.type
_entity_poly.pdbx_seq_one_letter_code
_entity_poly.pdbx_strand_id
1 'polypeptide(L)'
;MSKTKNISEFGYSFQVKFIVCLISDKLFLEQIVDILDEKYITNDGFKWIVKEIREYYNEYKTTITMEVFKIKIKEIESDLLQVNVKDSLKEIFKSMEADDLEYIKDKALDFHKTQVLKDAVIQSAQILEVDGDTDEIKSLIDSAMQAGVERNLGHDYLVDIEERYSETARVTSPTPWDIMNELMQGGLGAGELGVVVAPAGIGKSWVLSAMGAYAISQGLNVVHYTLELNEAYVGLRYDSIFSGVESQNLKYHKEEVMEKLFNLKGNLTIKYYPTKACTVNTLSAHLKKVTTFGKKVDMVLVDYADIMRDVSKATEMRHALGNIYEDLRGMAGELQIPVWTASQANRSALDEDVIEASKVAESYAKVMTADFVMSLSRKIEDKIGNTGRFHVIKNRFGPDGLTYPAKINTNIGKIEIFESNSVQ
;
A
#
# COMPACT_ATOMS: atom_id res chain seq x y z
N MET A 1 -15.04 11.45 -34.06
CA MET A 1 -14.19 12.48 -33.44
C MET A 1 -14.87 12.95 -32.15
N SER A 2 -14.41 12.52 -30.98
CA SER A 2 -14.92 13.04 -29.68
C SER A 2 -14.44 14.48 -29.54
N LYS A 3 -15.37 15.43 -29.29
CA LYS A 3 -15.01 16.83 -29.00
C LYS A 3 -14.10 16.83 -27.80
N THR A 4 -12.92 17.40 -27.93
CA THR A 4 -11.98 17.62 -26.80
C THR A 4 -12.74 18.47 -25.79
N LYS A 5 -12.98 17.93 -24.60
CA LYS A 5 -13.57 18.72 -23.51
C LYS A 5 -12.63 19.86 -23.15
N ASN A 6 -13.20 21.02 -22.86
CA ASN A 6 -12.44 22.20 -22.52
C ASN A 6 -12.75 22.63 -21.08
N ILE A 7 -11.77 23.19 -20.36
CA ILE A 7 -11.95 23.67 -18.99
C ILE A 7 -13.02 24.78 -18.91
N SER A 8 -13.30 25.43 -20.01
CA SER A 8 -14.38 26.43 -20.14
C SER A 8 -15.78 25.84 -19.89
N GLU A 9 -15.97 24.51 -20.00
CA GLU A 9 -17.23 23.84 -19.68
C GLU A 9 -17.62 23.99 -18.20
N PHE A 10 -16.65 24.24 -17.31
CA PHE A 10 -16.89 24.53 -15.89
C PHE A 10 -17.30 25.98 -15.62
N GLY A 11 -17.34 26.82 -16.64
CA GLY A 11 -17.73 28.23 -16.57
C GLY A 11 -16.58 29.20 -16.33
N TYR A 12 -16.88 30.48 -16.53
CA TYR A 12 -15.88 31.57 -16.47
C TYR A 12 -15.29 31.73 -15.06
N SER A 13 -16.16 31.73 -14.03
CA SER A 13 -15.73 31.85 -12.62
C SER A 13 -14.78 30.74 -12.20
N PHE A 14 -14.99 29.50 -12.66
CA PHE A 14 -14.10 28.38 -12.41
C PHE A 14 -12.70 28.63 -13.00
N GLN A 15 -12.63 29.13 -14.26
CA GLN A 15 -11.34 29.39 -14.90
C GLN A 15 -10.56 30.51 -14.17
N VAL A 16 -11.26 31.58 -13.72
CA VAL A 16 -10.64 32.63 -12.91
C VAL A 16 -10.02 32.05 -11.64
N LYS A 17 -10.79 31.27 -10.86
CA LYS A 17 -10.33 30.66 -9.60
C LYS A 17 -9.24 29.61 -9.84
N PHE A 18 -9.29 28.87 -10.94
CA PHE A 18 -8.22 27.95 -11.33
C PHE A 18 -6.88 28.68 -11.51
N ILE A 19 -6.89 29.83 -12.21
CA ILE A 19 -5.68 30.65 -12.39
C ILE A 19 -5.25 31.26 -11.04
N VAL A 20 -6.17 31.63 -10.16
CA VAL A 20 -5.82 32.01 -8.78
C VAL A 20 -5.04 30.91 -8.09
N CYS A 21 -5.46 29.65 -8.15
CA CYS A 21 -4.73 28.53 -7.56
C CYS A 21 -3.31 28.39 -8.13
N LEU A 22 -3.13 28.56 -9.45
CA LEU A 22 -1.81 28.49 -10.09
C LEU A 22 -0.86 29.61 -9.65
N ILE A 23 -1.37 30.78 -9.27
CA ILE A 23 -0.56 31.93 -8.85
C ILE A 23 -0.29 31.89 -7.34
N SER A 24 -1.30 31.51 -6.53
CA SER A 24 -1.25 31.58 -5.07
C SER A 24 -0.67 30.35 -4.40
N ASP A 25 -0.75 29.19 -5.04
CA ASP A 25 -0.32 27.92 -4.46
C ASP A 25 0.80 27.28 -5.29
N LYS A 26 2.03 27.39 -4.77
CA LYS A 26 3.22 26.83 -5.41
C LYS A 26 3.15 25.32 -5.50
N LEU A 27 2.64 24.63 -4.47
CA LEU A 27 2.56 23.17 -4.44
C LEU A 27 1.57 22.67 -5.50
N PHE A 28 0.41 23.31 -5.59
CA PHE A 28 -0.55 22.99 -6.63
C PHE A 28 0.01 23.23 -8.05
N LEU A 29 0.70 24.36 -8.26
CA LEU A 29 1.35 24.63 -9.54
C LEU A 29 2.39 23.55 -9.88
N GLU A 30 3.19 23.16 -8.91
CA GLU A 30 4.20 22.10 -9.03
C GLU A 30 3.59 20.74 -9.42
N GLN A 31 2.44 20.42 -8.85
CA GLN A 31 1.70 19.19 -9.14
C GLN A 31 1.11 19.17 -10.56
N ILE A 32 0.63 20.32 -11.07
CA ILE A 32 -0.14 20.37 -12.32
C ILE A 32 0.68 20.84 -13.53
N VAL A 33 1.82 21.48 -13.34
CA VAL A 33 2.58 22.16 -14.41
C VAL A 33 2.94 21.26 -15.59
N ASP A 34 3.27 19.99 -15.32
CA ASP A 34 3.65 19.02 -16.36
C ASP A 34 2.45 18.60 -17.26
N ILE A 35 1.22 18.73 -16.75
CA ILE A 35 -0.01 18.39 -17.46
C ILE A 35 -0.83 19.62 -17.86
N LEU A 36 -0.37 20.81 -17.46
CA LEU A 36 -1.00 22.07 -17.75
C LEU A 36 -0.78 22.44 -19.22
N ASP A 37 -1.87 22.52 -19.99
CA ASP A 37 -1.83 22.84 -21.41
C ASP A 37 -2.88 23.91 -21.75
N GLU A 38 -2.43 25.02 -22.30
CA GLU A 38 -3.27 26.15 -22.71
C GLU A 38 -4.27 25.81 -23.82
N LYS A 39 -4.07 24.68 -24.54
CA LYS A 39 -5.03 24.24 -25.59
C LYS A 39 -6.44 23.95 -25.02
N TYR A 40 -6.54 23.67 -23.71
CA TYR A 40 -7.81 23.41 -23.05
C TYR A 40 -8.53 24.66 -22.55
N ILE A 41 -7.97 25.85 -22.80
CA ILE A 41 -8.53 27.16 -22.42
C ILE A 41 -9.03 27.85 -23.69
N THR A 42 -10.19 28.49 -23.64
CA THR A 42 -10.76 29.16 -24.81
C THR A 42 -10.51 30.67 -24.84
N ASN A 43 -10.44 31.30 -23.67
CA ASN A 43 -10.21 32.73 -23.53
C ASN A 43 -8.75 33.06 -23.81
N ASP A 44 -8.46 33.94 -24.76
CA ASP A 44 -7.10 34.25 -25.19
C ASP A 44 -6.27 34.97 -24.10
N GLY A 45 -6.90 35.76 -23.24
CA GLY A 45 -6.25 36.37 -22.08
C GLY A 45 -5.81 35.32 -21.07
N PHE A 46 -6.68 34.35 -20.77
CA PHE A 46 -6.35 33.24 -19.88
C PHE A 46 -5.30 32.29 -20.47
N LYS A 47 -5.36 32.00 -21.79
CA LYS A 47 -4.33 31.21 -22.47
C LYS A 47 -2.96 31.84 -22.29
N TRP A 48 -2.84 33.13 -22.55
CA TRP A 48 -1.58 33.85 -22.41
C TRP A 48 -1.08 33.81 -20.95
N ILE A 49 -1.98 34.07 -19.97
CA ILE A 49 -1.63 34.04 -18.55
C ILE A 49 -1.13 32.64 -18.13
N VAL A 50 -1.82 31.58 -18.49
CA VAL A 50 -1.44 30.20 -18.14
C VAL A 50 -0.11 29.81 -18.80
N LYS A 51 0.10 30.19 -20.05
CA LYS A 51 1.35 29.99 -20.75
C LYS A 51 2.51 30.68 -20.00
N GLU A 52 2.36 31.95 -19.63
CA GLU A 52 3.37 32.68 -18.89
C GLU A 52 3.66 32.11 -17.51
N ILE A 53 2.62 31.64 -16.79
CA ILE A 53 2.78 30.95 -15.51
C ILE A 53 3.65 29.68 -15.69
N ARG A 54 3.35 28.86 -16.69
CA ARG A 54 4.08 27.62 -16.97
C ARG A 54 5.54 27.89 -17.37
N GLU A 55 5.77 28.83 -18.28
CA GLU A 55 7.12 29.20 -18.73
C GLU A 55 7.95 29.77 -17.58
N TYR A 56 7.38 30.66 -16.79
CA TYR A 56 8.05 31.26 -15.63
C TYR A 56 8.40 30.21 -14.58
N TYR A 57 7.46 29.31 -14.28
CA TYR A 57 7.74 28.24 -13.34
C TYR A 57 8.83 27.28 -13.85
N ASN A 58 8.84 26.96 -15.14
CA ASN A 58 9.86 26.07 -15.70
C ASN A 58 11.26 26.67 -15.59
N GLU A 59 11.38 27.99 -15.72
CA GLU A 59 12.66 28.73 -15.65
C GLU A 59 13.10 29.01 -14.20
N TYR A 60 12.19 29.52 -13.35
CA TYR A 60 12.55 30.05 -12.02
C TYR A 60 12.09 29.14 -10.86
N LYS A 61 11.31 28.08 -11.10
CA LYS A 61 10.78 27.14 -10.08
C LYS A 61 10.02 27.81 -8.95
N THR A 62 9.33 28.91 -9.24
CA THR A 62 8.47 29.66 -8.32
C THR A 62 7.26 30.24 -9.04
N THR A 63 6.25 30.67 -8.27
CA THR A 63 5.06 31.31 -8.83
C THR A 63 5.39 32.70 -9.37
N ILE A 64 4.72 33.07 -10.46
CA ILE A 64 4.89 34.38 -11.08
C ILE A 64 4.19 35.47 -10.24
N THR A 65 4.83 36.63 -10.10
CA THR A 65 4.30 37.79 -9.35
C THR A 65 3.58 38.78 -10.25
N MET A 66 2.76 39.66 -9.62
CA MET A 66 2.09 40.76 -10.36
C MET A 66 3.09 41.71 -11.05
N GLU A 67 4.21 41.95 -10.43
CA GLU A 67 5.27 42.84 -10.98
C GLU A 67 5.81 42.25 -12.28
N VAL A 68 6.04 40.94 -12.32
CA VAL A 68 6.52 40.24 -13.52
C VAL A 68 5.45 40.27 -14.61
N PHE A 69 4.17 40.03 -14.28
CA PHE A 69 3.10 40.20 -15.26
C PHE A 69 3.03 41.59 -15.85
N LYS A 70 3.21 42.67 -15.05
CA LYS A 70 3.22 44.05 -15.55
C LYS A 70 4.37 44.32 -16.56
N ILE A 71 5.49 43.62 -16.41
CA ILE A 71 6.61 43.73 -17.35
C ILE A 71 6.26 42.98 -18.65
N LYS A 72 5.87 41.69 -18.52
CA LYS A 72 5.58 40.83 -19.67
C LYS A 72 4.41 41.31 -20.53
N ILE A 73 3.39 41.95 -19.94
CA ILE A 73 2.27 42.55 -20.67
C ILE A 73 2.72 43.66 -21.66
N LYS A 74 3.80 44.36 -21.33
CA LYS A 74 4.32 45.41 -22.23
C LYS A 74 4.99 44.84 -23.49
N GLU A 75 5.33 43.56 -23.46
CA GLU A 75 5.95 42.84 -24.57
C GLU A 75 4.93 42.29 -25.56
N ILE A 76 3.62 42.35 -25.22
CA ILE A 76 2.53 41.90 -26.09
C ILE A 76 2.35 42.90 -27.25
N GLU A 77 2.56 42.41 -28.47
CA GLU A 77 2.43 43.25 -29.69
C GLU A 77 0.97 43.61 -30.02
N SER A 78 -0.01 42.78 -29.65
CA SER A 78 -1.43 42.97 -29.93
C SER A 78 -2.10 43.80 -28.84
N ASP A 79 -2.56 45.01 -29.18
CA ASP A 79 -3.31 45.89 -28.26
C ASP A 79 -4.56 45.22 -27.71
N LEU A 80 -5.28 44.45 -28.53
CA LEU A 80 -6.48 43.72 -28.11
C LEU A 80 -6.18 42.65 -27.07
N LEU A 81 -5.11 41.87 -27.30
CA LEU A 81 -4.68 40.84 -26.33
C LEU A 81 -4.20 41.50 -25.03
N GLN A 82 -3.47 42.61 -25.14
CA GLN A 82 -2.98 43.34 -23.97
C GLN A 82 -4.13 43.84 -23.07
N VAL A 83 -5.22 44.34 -23.67
CA VAL A 83 -6.42 44.74 -22.92
C VAL A 83 -7.07 43.54 -22.27
N ASN A 84 -7.27 42.45 -23.02
CA ASN A 84 -7.90 41.21 -22.50
C ASN A 84 -7.11 40.64 -21.32
N VAL A 85 -5.78 40.59 -21.40
CA VAL A 85 -4.91 40.09 -20.32
C VAL A 85 -5.01 41.00 -19.08
N LYS A 86 -4.98 42.35 -19.26
CA LYS A 86 -5.14 43.28 -18.14
C LYS A 86 -6.46 43.14 -17.42
N ASP A 87 -7.57 42.95 -18.14
CA ASP A 87 -8.89 42.79 -17.54
C ASP A 87 -9.02 41.41 -16.86
N SER A 88 -8.49 40.37 -17.48
CA SER A 88 -8.44 39.03 -16.88
C SER A 88 -7.66 39.02 -15.56
N LEU A 89 -6.49 39.66 -15.51
CA LEU A 89 -5.68 39.75 -14.28
C LEU A 89 -6.40 40.53 -13.18
N LYS A 90 -7.14 41.61 -13.49
CA LYS A 90 -7.94 42.33 -12.49
C LYS A 90 -8.96 41.43 -11.81
N GLU A 91 -9.64 40.57 -12.57
CA GLU A 91 -10.62 39.64 -12.03
C GLU A 91 -9.98 38.52 -11.22
N ILE A 92 -8.86 37.95 -11.70
CA ILE A 92 -8.08 36.94 -10.99
C ILE A 92 -7.66 37.46 -9.60
N PHE A 93 -7.07 38.68 -9.55
CA PHE A 93 -6.63 39.24 -8.28
C PHE A 93 -7.78 39.64 -7.32
N LYS A 94 -8.98 39.94 -7.83
CA LYS A 94 -10.17 40.12 -7.00
C LYS A 94 -10.66 38.83 -6.36
N SER A 95 -10.38 37.69 -6.96
CA SER A 95 -10.85 36.37 -6.54
C SER A 95 -9.85 35.59 -5.67
N MET A 96 -8.76 36.23 -5.22
CA MET A 96 -7.70 35.56 -4.43
C MET A 96 -8.14 35.06 -3.06
N GLU A 97 -9.19 35.65 -2.49
CA GLU A 97 -9.73 35.28 -1.16
C GLU A 97 -11.00 34.38 -1.27
N ALA A 98 -11.16 33.61 -2.34
CA ALA A 98 -12.31 32.74 -2.53
C ALA A 98 -12.20 31.49 -1.63
N ASP A 99 -13.31 31.10 -0.97
CA ASP A 99 -13.36 30.00 0.01
C ASP A 99 -13.37 28.59 -0.62
N ASP A 100 -13.57 28.47 -1.93
CA ASP A 100 -13.77 27.19 -2.63
C ASP A 100 -12.55 26.75 -3.48
N LEU A 101 -11.38 27.29 -3.21
CA LEU A 101 -10.17 27.03 -4.00
C LEU A 101 -9.73 25.56 -3.96
N GLU A 102 -9.89 24.85 -2.86
CA GLU A 102 -9.56 23.42 -2.76
C GLU A 102 -10.42 22.58 -3.72
N TYR A 103 -11.73 22.84 -3.77
CA TYR A 103 -12.60 22.18 -4.74
C TYR A 103 -12.19 22.44 -6.19
N ILE A 104 -11.75 23.68 -6.48
CA ILE A 104 -11.29 24.09 -7.81
C ILE A 104 -10.01 23.34 -8.19
N LYS A 105 -9.05 23.19 -7.26
CA LYS A 105 -7.80 22.43 -7.45
C LYS A 105 -8.09 20.97 -7.80
N ASP A 106 -8.93 20.30 -7.01
CA ASP A 106 -9.28 18.89 -7.23
C ASP A 106 -9.93 18.69 -8.61
N LYS A 107 -10.90 19.53 -8.98
CA LYS A 107 -11.59 19.43 -10.27
C LYS A 107 -10.69 19.75 -11.46
N ALA A 108 -9.80 20.73 -11.33
CA ALA A 108 -8.86 21.06 -12.37
C ALA A 108 -7.83 19.94 -12.58
N LEU A 109 -7.33 19.35 -11.49
CA LEU A 109 -6.39 18.24 -11.53
C LEU A 109 -7.03 17.01 -12.21
N ASP A 110 -8.25 16.61 -11.80
CA ASP A 110 -9.01 15.52 -12.42
C ASP A 110 -9.23 15.76 -13.92
N PHE A 111 -9.55 16.99 -14.30
CA PHE A 111 -9.74 17.36 -15.70
C PHE A 111 -8.43 17.15 -16.49
N HIS A 112 -7.33 17.75 -16.05
CA HIS A 112 -6.05 17.66 -16.75
C HIS A 112 -5.53 16.23 -16.83
N LYS A 113 -5.56 15.45 -15.73
CA LYS A 113 -5.23 14.02 -15.73
C LYS A 113 -6.04 13.24 -16.78
N THR A 114 -7.34 13.50 -16.82
CA THR A 114 -8.24 12.84 -17.79
C THR A 114 -7.87 13.20 -19.23
N GLN A 115 -7.47 14.46 -19.51
CA GLN A 115 -7.07 14.86 -20.86
C GLN A 115 -5.73 14.23 -21.27
N VAL A 116 -4.73 14.22 -20.39
CA VAL A 116 -3.43 13.57 -20.66
C VAL A 116 -3.61 12.08 -20.95
N LEU A 117 -4.44 11.39 -20.15
CA LEU A 117 -4.73 9.97 -20.41
C LEU A 117 -5.45 9.75 -21.76
N LYS A 118 -6.38 10.62 -22.12
CA LYS A 118 -7.04 10.54 -23.45
C LYS A 118 -6.07 10.77 -24.60
N ASP A 119 -5.18 11.75 -24.47
CA ASP A 119 -4.17 12.03 -25.47
C ASP A 119 -3.22 10.82 -25.64
N ALA A 120 -2.80 10.21 -24.52
CA ALA A 120 -1.98 8.99 -24.53
C ALA A 120 -2.70 7.80 -25.22
N VAL A 121 -3.99 7.60 -24.94
CA VAL A 121 -4.79 6.56 -25.60
C VAL A 121 -4.90 6.82 -27.11
N ILE A 122 -5.12 8.08 -27.53
CA ILE A 122 -5.21 8.43 -28.96
C ILE A 122 -3.86 8.19 -29.64
N GLN A 123 -2.74 8.60 -29.04
CA GLN A 123 -1.40 8.35 -29.59
C GLN A 123 -1.09 6.86 -29.64
N SER A 124 -1.45 6.10 -28.61
CA SER A 124 -1.30 4.64 -28.58
C SER A 124 -2.06 3.97 -29.75
N ALA A 125 -3.28 4.44 -30.04
CA ALA A 125 -4.04 3.93 -31.19
C ALA A 125 -3.34 4.23 -32.53
N GLN A 126 -2.74 5.42 -32.67
CA GLN A 126 -1.98 5.79 -33.87
C GLN A 126 -0.72 4.92 -34.04
N ILE A 127 -0.02 4.60 -32.96
CA ILE A 127 1.14 3.69 -32.97
C ILE A 127 0.70 2.29 -33.42
N LEU A 128 -0.43 1.80 -32.93
CA LEU A 128 -0.98 0.49 -33.33
C LEU A 128 -1.37 0.44 -34.83
N GLU A 129 -1.88 1.54 -35.39
CA GLU A 129 -2.27 1.61 -36.82
C GLU A 129 -1.08 1.46 -37.78
N VAL A 130 0.14 1.76 -37.31
CA VAL A 130 1.38 1.68 -38.11
C VAL A 130 2.30 0.52 -37.69
N ASP A 131 1.75 -0.50 -37.00
CA ASP A 131 2.52 -1.63 -36.45
C ASP A 131 3.72 -1.19 -35.56
N GLY A 132 3.56 -0.10 -34.82
CA GLY A 132 4.59 0.46 -33.96
C GLY A 132 4.84 -0.35 -32.68
N ASP A 133 5.87 0.06 -31.94
CA ASP A 133 6.36 -0.67 -30.75
C ASP A 133 5.35 -0.65 -29.56
N THR A 134 5.01 -1.83 -29.08
CA THR A 134 4.13 -1.99 -27.91
C THR A 134 4.76 -1.49 -26.60
N ASP A 135 6.09 -1.43 -26.51
CA ASP A 135 6.79 -0.90 -25.33
C ASP A 135 6.67 0.64 -25.29
N GLU A 136 6.61 1.29 -26.45
CA GLU A 136 6.32 2.72 -26.56
C GLU A 136 4.90 3.04 -26.07
N ILE A 137 3.91 2.24 -26.46
CA ILE A 137 2.52 2.38 -25.98
C ILE A 137 2.45 2.24 -24.47
N LYS A 138 3.13 1.23 -23.92
CA LYS A 138 3.19 1.03 -22.47
C LYS A 138 3.79 2.25 -21.77
N SER A 139 4.91 2.76 -22.27
CA SER A 139 5.57 3.95 -21.70
C SER A 139 4.68 5.19 -21.73
N LEU A 140 3.93 5.42 -22.82
CA LEU A 140 2.98 6.52 -22.95
C LEU A 140 1.84 6.42 -21.92
N ILE A 141 1.25 5.24 -21.77
CA ILE A 141 0.15 5.01 -20.82
C ILE A 141 0.65 5.13 -19.38
N ASP A 142 1.80 4.53 -19.05
CA ASP A 142 2.39 4.59 -17.71
C ASP A 142 2.73 6.04 -17.33
N SER A 143 3.30 6.82 -18.26
CA SER A 143 3.58 8.25 -18.08
C SER A 143 2.31 9.06 -17.85
N ALA A 144 1.24 8.79 -18.62
CA ALA A 144 -0.04 9.46 -18.47
C ALA A 144 -0.75 9.12 -17.14
N MET A 145 -0.59 7.89 -16.64
CA MET A 145 -1.11 7.47 -15.34
C MET A 145 -0.38 8.12 -14.17
N GLN A 146 0.92 8.42 -14.34
CA GLN A 146 1.73 9.11 -13.33
C GLN A 146 1.60 10.63 -13.40
N ALA A 147 1.06 11.19 -14.48
CA ALA A 147 0.90 12.61 -14.67
C ALA A 147 -0.03 13.24 -13.61
N GLY A 148 0.42 14.34 -13.00
CA GLY A 148 -0.34 15.04 -11.94
C GLY A 148 -0.53 14.23 -10.66
N VAL A 149 0.21 13.12 -10.47
CA VAL A 149 0.33 12.49 -9.15
C VAL A 149 1.05 13.48 -8.25
N GLU A 150 0.54 13.65 -7.04
CA GLU A 150 1.17 14.48 -6.02
C GLU A 150 2.64 14.03 -5.91
N ARG A 151 3.56 14.92 -6.28
CA ARG A 151 4.97 14.69 -6.06
C ARG A 151 5.19 14.85 -4.56
N ASN A 152 5.02 13.76 -3.83
CA ASN A 152 5.43 13.72 -2.45
C ASN A 152 6.94 14.00 -2.41
N LEU A 153 7.30 15.26 -2.17
CA LEU A 153 8.69 15.71 -2.06
C LEU A 153 9.38 15.14 -0.82
N GLY A 154 8.66 14.32 -0.07
CA GLY A 154 9.09 13.80 1.21
C GLY A 154 8.61 14.69 2.36
N HIS A 155 9.01 14.30 3.55
CA HIS A 155 8.67 14.96 4.80
C HIS A 155 9.66 16.10 5.07
N ASP A 156 9.18 17.35 5.12
CA ASP A 156 10.01 18.49 5.50
C ASP A 156 10.27 18.44 7.00
N TYR A 157 11.53 18.18 7.37
CA TYR A 157 11.92 17.93 8.75
C TYR A 157 11.57 19.09 9.70
N LEU A 158 11.63 20.33 9.24
CA LEU A 158 11.38 21.52 10.07
C LEU A 158 9.91 21.95 10.05
N VAL A 159 9.22 21.71 8.93
CA VAL A 159 7.83 22.18 8.74
C VAL A 159 6.83 21.17 9.28
N ASP A 160 7.02 19.88 9.02
CA ASP A 160 6.04 18.81 9.30
C ASP A 160 6.20 18.21 10.70
N ILE A 161 6.59 19.03 11.69
CA ILE A 161 6.84 18.56 13.07
C ILE A 161 5.57 17.97 13.71
N GLU A 162 4.43 18.60 13.53
CA GLU A 162 3.15 18.16 14.10
C GLU A 162 2.71 16.80 13.54
N GLU A 163 2.96 16.55 12.25
CA GLU A 163 2.65 15.28 11.60
C GLU A 163 3.47 14.14 12.21
N ARG A 164 4.77 14.38 12.49
CA ARG A 164 5.64 13.36 13.11
C ARG A 164 5.22 12.96 14.52
N TYR A 165 4.61 13.88 15.27
CA TYR A 165 4.17 13.64 16.65
C TYR A 165 2.68 13.30 16.75
N SER A 166 1.98 13.18 15.61
CA SER A 166 0.58 12.74 15.63
C SER A 166 0.49 11.27 16.03
N GLU A 167 -0.54 10.91 16.82
CA GLU A 167 -0.80 9.52 17.22
C GLU A 167 -1.10 8.61 16.02
N THR A 168 -1.44 9.20 14.87
CA THR A 168 -1.74 8.49 13.61
C THR A 168 -0.51 8.25 12.73
N ALA A 169 0.68 8.68 13.14
CA ALA A 169 1.92 8.53 12.36
C ALA A 169 2.25 7.06 12.05
N ARG A 170 1.82 6.10 12.90
CA ARG A 170 1.95 4.67 12.67
C ARG A 170 0.67 3.93 13.06
N VAL A 171 -0.21 3.68 12.08
CA VAL A 171 -1.41 2.85 12.28
C VAL A 171 -1.01 1.38 12.29
N THR A 172 -1.28 0.68 13.39
CA THR A 172 -0.86 -0.71 13.60
C THR A 172 -2.03 -1.68 13.66
N SER A 173 -1.77 -2.92 13.28
CA SER A 173 -2.67 -4.06 13.46
C SER A 173 -2.08 -4.99 14.52
N PRO A 174 -2.74 -5.12 15.69
CA PRO A 174 -2.21 -5.92 16.78
C PRO A 174 -2.29 -7.42 16.50
N THR A 175 -1.41 -8.18 17.14
CA THR A 175 -1.46 -9.65 17.22
C THR A 175 -2.29 -10.09 18.44
N PRO A 176 -2.65 -11.39 18.57
CA PRO A 176 -3.33 -11.87 19.76
C PRO A 176 -2.46 -11.93 21.04
N TRP A 177 -1.21 -11.47 20.98
CA TRP A 177 -0.25 -11.58 22.08
C TRP A 177 0.26 -10.18 22.48
N ASP A 178 -0.15 -9.72 23.66
CA ASP A 178 0.18 -8.39 24.16
C ASP A 178 1.69 -8.15 24.19
N ILE A 179 2.47 -9.14 24.62
CA ILE A 179 3.93 -9.05 24.66
C ILE A 179 4.56 -8.82 23.27
N MET A 180 3.99 -9.38 22.21
CA MET A 180 4.46 -9.12 20.85
C MET A 180 4.02 -7.74 20.37
N ASN A 181 2.85 -7.28 20.82
CA ASN A 181 2.36 -5.94 20.50
C ASN A 181 3.21 -4.87 21.20
N GLU A 182 3.60 -5.08 22.44
CA GLU A 182 4.52 -4.16 23.15
C GLU A 182 5.87 -4.05 22.43
N LEU A 183 6.47 -5.18 22.02
CA LEU A 183 7.73 -5.19 21.27
C LEU A 183 7.63 -4.47 19.93
N MET A 184 6.49 -4.56 19.27
CA MET A 184 6.22 -3.89 17.99
C MET A 184 5.58 -2.51 18.13
N GLN A 185 5.46 -1.97 19.36
CA GLN A 185 4.80 -0.68 19.63
C GLN A 185 3.37 -0.62 19.04
N GLY A 186 2.56 -1.63 19.39
CA GLY A 186 1.15 -1.73 18.98
C GLY A 186 0.82 -2.79 17.94
N GLY A 187 1.82 -3.47 17.37
CA GLY A 187 1.64 -4.47 16.34
C GLY A 187 2.34 -4.12 15.02
N LEU A 188 2.00 -4.81 13.95
CA LEU A 188 2.57 -4.54 12.62
C LEU A 188 1.84 -3.37 11.98
N GLY A 189 2.58 -2.37 11.50
CA GLY A 189 2.03 -1.15 10.91
C GLY A 189 1.70 -1.27 9.42
N ALA A 190 0.98 -0.27 8.93
CA ALA A 190 0.70 -0.11 7.51
C ALA A 190 2.01 -0.02 6.72
N GLY A 191 2.12 -0.78 5.64
CA GLY A 191 3.32 -0.82 4.81
C GLY A 191 4.48 -1.68 5.36
N GLU A 192 4.28 -2.44 6.45
CA GLU A 192 5.31 -3.26 7.07
C GLU A 192 5.15 -4.75 6.75
N LEU A 193 6.27 -5.48 6.78
CA LEU A 193 6.32 -6.92 6.55
C LEU A 193 6.76 -7.66 7.81
N GLY A 194 5.89 -8.56 8.31
CA GLY A 194 6.18 -9.50 9.39
C GLY A 194 6.41 -10.91 8.86
N VAL A 195 7.35 -11.65 9.47
CA VAL A 195 7.70 -13.02 9.06
C VAL A 195 7.72 -13.97 10.25
N VAL A 196 7.03 -15.11 10.10
CA VAL A 196 7.06 -16.22 11.05
C VAL A 196 7.92 -17.34 10.52
N VAL A 197 9.03 -17.64 11.17
CA VAL A 197 9.97 -18.70 10.77
C VAL A 197 9.76 -19.94 11.62
N ALA A 198 9.55 -21.09 10.98
CA ALA A 198 9.56 -22.38 11.69
C ALA A 198 9.84 -23.55 10.74
N PRO A 199 10.31 -24.70 11.23
CA PRO A 199 10.41 -25.94 10.46
C PRO A 199 9.04 -26.42 9.96
N ALA A 200 9.04 -27.37 9.03
CA ALA A 200 7.79 -27.99 8.56
C ALA A 200 7.04 -28.69 9.70
N GLY A 201 5.71 -28.56 9.73
CA GLY A 201 4.84 -29.27 10.70
C GLY A 201 4.89 -28.71 12.13
N ILE A 202 5.51 -27.56 12.37
CA ILE A 202 5.61 -26.95 13.72
C ILE A 202 4.41 -26.05 14.05
N GLY A 203 3.71 -25.52 13.05
CA GLY A 203 2.52 -24.72 13.29
C GLY A 203 2.50 -23.30 12.69
N LYS A 204 3.37 -22.99 11.72
CA LYS A 204 3.41 -21.68 11.03
C LYS A 204 2.03 -21.16 10.61
N SER A 205 1.30 -22.01 9.89
CA SER A 205 -0.04 -21.65 9.37
C SER A 205 -1.05 -21.40 10.49
N TRP A 206 -0.90 -22.08 11.63
CA TRP A 206 -1.73 -21.83 12.82
C TRP A 206 -1.43 -20.46 13.45
N VAL A 207 -0.15 -20.06 13.46
CA VAL A 207 0.26 -18.71 13.91
C VAL A 207 -0.36 -17.64 13.03
N LEU A 208 -0.27 -17.78 11.69
CA LEU A 208 -0.90 -16.84 10.76
C LEU A 208 -2.43 -16.81 10.91
N SER A 209 -3.08 -17.99 11.03
CA SER A 209 -4.52 -18.08 11.22
C SER A 209 -4.96 -17.45 12.56
N ALA A 210 -4.18 -17.61 13.64
CA ALA A 210 -4.46 -16.98 14.93
C ALA A 210 -4.39 -15.45 14.85
N MET A 211 -3.38 -14.91 14.15
CA MET A 211 -3.28 -13.45 13.90
C MET A 211 -4.47 -12.95 13.10
N GLY A 212 -4.84 -13.65 12.02
CA GLY A 212 -5.98 -13.28 11.20
C GLY A 212 -7.30 -13.34 11.96
N ALA A 213 -7.53 -14.40 12.76
CA ALA A 213 -8.72 -14.53 13.57
C ALA A 213 -8.83 -13.41 14.61
N TYR A 214 -7.72 -13.07 15.26
CA TYR A 214 -7.70 -11.96 16.19
C TYR A 214 -8.02 -10.62 15.50
N ALA A 215 -7.40 -10.33 14.37
CA ALA A 215 -7.67 -9.13 13.58
C ALA A 215 -9.15 -9.02 13.20
N ILE A 216 -9.77 -10.11 12.76
CA ILE A 216 -11.21 -10.16 12.44
C ILE A 216 -12.06 -9.88 13.69
N SER A 217 -11.70 -10.41 14.85
CA SER A 217 -12.41 -10.15 16.10
C SER A 217 -12.36 -8.67 16.51
N GLN A 218 -11.29 -7.97 16.13
CA GLN A 218 -11.13 -6.52 16.33
C GLN A 218 -11.86 -5.67 15.27
N GLY A 219 -12.53 -6.30 14.29
CA GLY A 219 -13.28 -5.61 13.25
C GLY A 219 -12.48 -5.32 11.98
N LEU A 220 -11.27 -5.87 11.86
CA LEU A 220 -10.43 -5.72 10.67
C LEU A 220 -10.82 -6.71 9.57
N ASN A 221 -10.62 -6.31 8.31
CA ASN A 221 -10.87 -7.15 7.14
C ASN A 221 -9.56 -7.78 6.68
N VAL A 222 -9.49 -9.10 6.71
CA VAL A 222 -8.29 -9.88 6.42
C VAL A 222 -8.42 -10.57 5.08
N VAL A 223 -7.36 -10.51 4.27
CA VAL A 223 -7.19 -11.36 3.09
C VAL A 223 -6.10 -12.38 3.38
N HIS A 224 -6.45 -13.66 3.38
CA HIS A 224 -5.52 -14.78 3.62
C HIS A 224 -5.27 -15.53 2.32
N TYR A 225 -4.07 -15.35 1.76
CA TYR A 225 -3.60 -16.13 0.63
C TYR A 225 -2.97 -17.43 1.13
N THR A 226 -3.45 -18.54 0.63
CA THR A 226 -2.88 -19.87 0.91
C THR A 226 -2.31 -20.48 -0.37
N LEU A 227 -1.10 -20.98 -0.30
CA LEU A 227 -0.41 -21.62 -1.42
C LEU A 227 -0.18 -23.12 -1.22
N GLU A 228 -0.50 -23.63 -0.04
CA GLU A 228 -0.29 -25.03 0.35
C GLU A 228 -1.63 -25.78 0.52
N LEU A 229 -2.56 -25.18 1.23
CA LEU A 229 -3.88 -25.78 1.51
C LEU A 229 -4.97 -25.06 0.74
N ASN A 230 -6.03 -25.79 0.39
CA ASN A 230 -7.18 -25.15 -0.24
C ASN A 230 -7.97 -24.25 0.76
N GLU A 231 -8.82 -23.41 0.22
CA GLU A 231 -9.60 -22.39 0.95
C GLU A 231 -10.46 -23.02 2.07
N ALA A 232 -11.07 -24.19 1.82
CA ALA A 232 -11.93 -24.85 2.80
C ALA A 232 -11.14 -25.32 4.02
N TYR A 233 -9.96 -25.93 3.83
CA TYR A 233 -9.14 -26.36 4.96
C TYR A 233 -8.62 -25.20 5.80
N VAL A 234 -8.28 -24.08 5.18
CA VAL A 234 -7.91 -22.86 5.91
C VAL A 234 -9.12 -22.30 6.64
N GLY A 235 -10.32 -22.32 6.02
CA GLY A 235 -11.58 -21.94 6.66
C GLY A 235 -11.85 -22.75 7.93
N LEU A 236 -11.72 -24.08 7.88
CA LEU A 236 -11.89 -24.94 9.05
C LEU A 236 -10.91 -24.62 10.21
N ARG A 237 -9.71 -24.11 9.92
CA ARG A 237 -8.81 -23.63 10.99
C ARG A 237 -9.37 -22.39 11.69
N TYR A 238 -9.92 -21.43 10.93
CA TYR A 238 -10.59 -20.28 11.50
C TYR A 238 -11.83 -20.69 12.31
N ASP A 239 -12.62 -21.65 11.80
CA ASP A 239 -13.77 -22.19 12.53
C ASP A 239 -13.35 -22.78 13.88
N SER A 240 -12.25 -23.55 13.92
CA SER A 240 -11.70 -24.10 15.17
C SER A 240 -11.24 -23.01 16.13
N ILE A 241 -10.57 -21.95 15.62
CA ILE A 241 -10.09 -20.84 16.46
C ILE A 241 -11.26 -20.07 17.07
N PHE A 242 -12.29 -19.76 16.28
CA PHE A 242 -13.44 -18.98 16.76
C PHE A 242 -14.36 -19.74 17.67
N SER A 243 -14.57 -21.04 17.40
CA SER A 243 -15.49 -21.88 18.19
C SER A 243 -14.83 -22.55 19.39
N GLY A 244 -13.51 -22.80 19.32
CA GLY A 244 -12.82 -23.66 20.30
C GLY A 244 -13.06 -25.17 20.07
N VAL A 245 -13.76 -25.53 19.01
CA VAL A 245 -14.04 -26.93 18.65
C VAL A 245 -12.84 -27.49 17.86
N GLU A 246 -12.43 -28.70 18.19
CA GLU A 246 -11.36 -29.37 17.44
C GLU A 246 -11.75 -29.61 15.98
N SER A 247 -10.82 -29.41 15.06
CA SER A 247 -11.05 -29.45 13.61
C SER A 247 -11.73 -30.74 13.14
N GLN A 248 -11.42 -31.89 13.76
CA GLN A 248 -12.04 -33.18 13.45
C GLN A 248 -13.53 -33.27 13.85
N ASN A 249 -13.97 -32.45 14.81
CA ASN A 249 -15.31 -32.45 15.39
C ASN A 249 -16.22 -31.34 14.80
N LEU A 250 -15.69 -30.39 14.05
CA LEU A 250 -16.43 -29.24 13.50
C LEU A 250 -17.72 -29.63 12.77
N LYS A 251 -17.69 -30.75 12.01
CA LYS A 251 -18.85 -31.23 11.27
C LYS A 251 -20.07 -31.54 12.14
N TYR A 252 -19.86 -31.83 13.43
CA TYR A 252 -20.93 -32.12 14.41
C TYR A 252 -21.36 -30.86 15.18
N HIS A 253 -20.65 -29.74 15.05
CA HIS A 253 -20.87 -28.50 15.79
C HIS A 253 -21.15 -27.32 14.87
N LYS A 254 -21.68 -27.58 13.66
CA LYS A 254 -21.87 -26.54 12.64
C LYS A 254 -22.71 -25.35 13.12
N GLU A 255 -23.79 -25.62 13.87
CA GLU A 255 -24.68 -24.55 14.36
C GLU A 255 -23.96 -23.64 15.37
N GLU A 256 -23.20 -24.22 16.30
CA GLU A 256 -22.39 -23.49 17.27
C GLU A 256 -21.32 -22.63 16.58
N VAL A 257 -20.65 -23.19 15.57
CA VAL A 257 -19.68 -22.44 14.75
C VAL A 257 -20.37 -21.26 14.07
N MET A 258 -21.51 -21.47 13.41
CA MET A 258 -22.26 -20.43 12.74
C MET A 258 -22.67 -19.27 13.68
N GLU A 259 -23.11 -19.59 14.91
CA GLU A 259 -23.46 -18.61 15.93
C GLU A 259 -22.24 -17.71 16.28
N LYS A 260 -21.04 -18.32 16.46
CA LYS A 260 -19.81 -17.58 16.73
C LYS A 260 -19.41 -16.68 15.55
N LEU A 261 -19.48 -17.20 14.32
CA LEU A 261 -19.13 -16.45 13.12
C LEU A 261 -20.06 -15.27 12.87
N PHE A 262 -21.35 -15.40 13.19
CA PHE A 262 -22.33 -14.32 13.01
C PHE A 262 -22.02 -13.07 13.84
N ASN A 263 -21.34 -13.23 14.97
CA ASN A 263 -20.97 -12.14 15.87
C ASN A 263 -19.61 -11.48 15.54
N LEU A 264 -18.93 -11.91 14.48
CA LEU A 264 -17.66 -11.31 14.06
C LEU A 264 -17.88 -9.92 13.49
N LYS A 265 -17.00 -8.99 13.86
CA LYS A 265 -17.07 -7.58 13.44
C LYS A 265 -16.34 -7.33 12.10
N GLY A 266 -15.28 -8.07 11.85
CA GLY A 266 -14.48 -8.00 10.64
C GLY A 266 -14.83 -9.09 9.63
N ASN A 267 -14.12 -9.12 8.52
CA ASN A 267 -14.37 -10.08 7.44
C ASN A 267 -13.09 -10.83 7.06
N LEU A 268 -13.25 -12.04 6.53
CA LEU A 268 -12.17 -12.87 6.02
C LEU A 268 -12.42 -13.22 4.55
N THR A 269 -11.42 -12.95 3.71
CA THR A 269 -11.38 -13.47 2.35
C THR A 269 -10.22 -14.46 2.25
N ILE A 270 -10.48 -15.74 1.99
CA ILE A 270 -9.45 -16.74 1.76
C ILE A 270 -9.32 -16.98 0.26
N LYS A 271 -8.08 -16.95 -0.25
CA LYS A 271 -7.81 -17.21 -1.66
C LYS A 271 -6.67 -18.20 -1.82
N TYR A 272 -6.95 -19.31 -2.46
CA TYR A 272 -5.96 -20.32 -2.81
C TYR A 272 -5.29 -20.00 -4.15
N TYR A 273 -3.98 -20.14 -4.19
CA TYR A 273 -3.19 -20.21 -5.41
C TYR A 273 -2.30 -21.45 -5.37
N PRO A 274 -2.26 -22.28 -6.42
CA PRO A 274 -1.33 -23.41 -6.49
C PRO A 274 0.12 -22.97 -6.33
N THR A 275 0.95 -23.82 -5.76
CA THR A 275 2.39 -23.60 -5.58
C THR A 275 3.04 -23.13 -6.89
N LYS A 276 3.82 -22.05 -6.84
CA LYS A 276 4.47 -21.38 -7.99
C LYS A 276 3.52 -20.85 -9.07
N ALA A 277 2.21 -20.83 -8.84
CA ALA A 277 1.25 -20.26 -9.79
C ALA A 277 1.09 -18.75 -9.66
N CYS A 278 1.40 -18.17 -8.49
CA CYS A 278 1.26 -16.73 -8.25
C CYS A 278 2.61 -16.05 -7.97
N THR A 279 2.67 -14.79 -8.34
CA THR A 279 3.71 -13.83 -8.02
C THR A 279 3.14 -12.77 -7.07
N VAL A 280 3.97 -11.90 -6.50
CA VAL A 280 3.49 -10.76 -5.71
C VAL A 280 2.59 -9.84 -6.54
N ASN A 281 2.90 -9.64 -7.82
CA ASN A 281 2.04 -8.89 -8.74
C ASN A 281 0.63 -9.50 -8.88
N THR A 282 0.52 -10.84 -8.83
CA THR A 282 -0.79 -11.52 -8.83
C THR A 282 -1.59 -11.20 -7.55
N LEU A 283 -0.92 -11.15 -6.39
CA LEU A 283 -1.55 -10.77 -5.12
C LEU A 283 -1.99 -9.31 -5.16
N SER A 284 -1.12 -8.38 -5.60
CA SER A 284 -1.43 -6.95 -5.75
C SER A 284 -2.64 -6.72 -6.65
N ALA A 285 -2.69 -7.39 -7.81
CA ALA A 285 -3.82 -7.29 -8.73
C ALA A 285 -5.14 -7.80 -8.11
N HIS A 286 -5.08 -8.89 -7.33
CA HIS A 286 -6.25 -9.40 -6.62
C HIS A 286 -6.70 -8.43 -5.51
N LEU A 287 -5.78 -7.87 -4.72
CA LEU A 287 -6.09 -6.88 -3.69
C LEU A 287 -6.73 -5.63 -4.27
N LYS A 288 -6.18 -5.07 -5.36
CA LYS A 288 -6.77 -3.95 -6.10
C LYS A 288 -8.20 -4.28 -6.58
N LYS A 289 -8.44 -5.51 -7.02
CA LYS A 289 -9.78 -5.96 -7.40
C LYS A 289 -10.72 -6.04 -6.19
N VAL A 290 -10.28 -6.59 -5.07
CA VAL A 290 -11.06 -6.67 -3.82
C VAL A 290 -11.50 -5.28 -3.36
N THR A 291 -10.58 -4.29 -3.38
CA THR A 291 -10.89 -2.89 -3.02
C THR A 291 -11.81 -2.21 -4.04
N THR A 292 -11.65 -2.48 -5.33
CA THR A 292 -12.55 -1.96 -6.39
C THR A 292 -13.99 -2.44 -6.19
N PHE A 293 -14.21 -3.65 -5.64
CA PHE A 293 -15.54 -4.14 -5.27
C PHE A 293 -16.05 -3.59 -3.91
N GLY A 294 -15.42 -2.54 -3.40
CA GLY A 294 -15.86 -1.83 -2.19
C GLY A 294 -15.51 -2.53 -0.88
N LYS A 295 -14.65 -3.55 -0.89
CA LYS A 295 -14.18 -4.22 0.33
C LYS A 295 -12.88 -3.57 0.80
N LYS A 296 -12.89 -3.02 2.01
CA LYS A 296 -11.66 -2.56 2.67
C LYS A 296 -10.79 -3.78 3.00
N VAL A 297 -9.48 -3.64 2.92
CA VAL A 297 -8.49 -4.65 3.35
C VAL A 297 -7.58 -3.99 4.38
N ASP A 298 -7.53 -4.56 5.59
CA ASP A 298 -6.79 -4.01 6.71
C ASP A 298 -5.54 -4.86 7.06
N MET A 299 -5.49 -6.11 6.63
CA MET A 299 -4.35 -7.01 6.83
C MET A 299 -4.28 -8.07 5.72
N VAL A 300 -3.07 -8.40 5.31
CA VAL A 300 -2.80 -9.49 4.36
C VAL A 300 -1.96 -10.56 5.02
N LEU A 301 -2.38 -11.82 4.86
CA LEU A 301 -1.64 -13.01 5.26
C LEU A 301 -1.24 -13.81 4.02
N VAL A 302 0.00 -14.29 3.96
CA VAL A 302 0.51 -15.13 2.86
C VAL A 302 1.09 -16.41 3.43
N ASP A 303 0.42 -17.54 3.25
CA ASP A 303 0.83 -18.85 3.76
C ASP A 303 1.27 -19.77 2.60
N TYR A 304 2.55 -19.81 2.24
CA TYR A 304 3.70 -19.05 2.69
C TYR A 304 4.55 -18.57 1.50
N ALA A 305 5.34 -17.52 1.70
CA ALA A 305 6.05 -16.83 0.62
C ALA A 305 7.09 -17.68 -0.12
N ASP A 306 7.76 -18.62 0.55
CA ASP A 306 8.86 -19.41 -0.03
C ASP A 306 8.43 -20.27 -1.23
N ILE A 307 7.14 -20.52 -1.43
CA ILE A 307 6.61 -21.31 -2.54
C ILE A 307 5.93 -20.44 -3.63
N MET A 308 6.03 -19.13 -3.53
CA MET A 308 5.64 -18.21 -4.58
C MET A 308 6.62 -18.29 -5.77
N ARG A 309 6.24 -17.69 -6.88
CA ARG A 309 7.12 -17.55 -8.04
C ARG A 309 7.73 -16.14 -8.04
N ASP A 310 9.05 -16.08 -8.18
CA ASP A 310 9.78 -14.84 -8.41
C ASP A 310 9.40 -14.20 -9.76
N VAL A 311 9.20 -12.88 -9.77
CA VAL A 311 8.89 -12.08 -10.97
C VAL A 311 10.13 -11.96 -11.86
N SER A 312 11.30 -11.74 -11.27
CA SER A 312 12.56 -11.47 -11.98
C SER A 312 13.20 -12.71 -12.61
N LYS A 313 12.67 -13.92 -12.29
CA LYS A 313 13.20 -15.21 -12.77
C LYS A 313 14.69 -15.40 -12.45
N ALA A 314 15.12 -15.03 -11.24
CA ALA A 314 16.49 -15.24 -10.79
C ALA A 314 16.90 -16.72 -10.91
N THR A 315 18.14 -16.96 -11.31
CA THR A 315 18.68 -18.32 -11.56
C THR A 315 18.99 -19.06 -10.26
N GLU A 316 19.39 -18.35 -9.20
CA GLU A 316 19.66 -18.92 -7.88
C GLU A 316 18.47 -18.78 -6.95
N MET A 317 18.08 -19.87 -6.28
CA MET A 317 16.91 -19.90 -5.40
C MET A 317 16.99 -18.85 -4.27
N ARG A 318 18.16 -18.63 -3.69
CA ARG A 318 18.35 -17.63 -2.62
C ARG A 318 18.04 -16.20 -3.10
N HIS A 319 18.38 -15.86 -4.34
CA HIS A 319 18.06 -14.55 -4.93
C HIS A 319 16.57 -14.45 -5.26
N ALA A 320 16.00 -15.50 -5.83
CA ALA A 320 14.57 -15.56 -6.10
C ALA A 320 13.72 -15.36 -4.82
N LEU A 321 14.14 -16.00 -3.71
CA LEU A 321 13.48 -15.81 -2.43
C LEU A 321 13.68 -14.39 -1.87
N GLY A 322 14.90 -13.83 -1.97
CA GLY A 322 15.15 -12.42 -1.60
C GLY A 322 14.19 -11.47 -2.31
N ASN A 323 14.10 -11.58 -3.64
CA ASN A 323 13.21 -10.75 -4.47
C ASN A 323 11.74 -10.88 -4.05
N ILE A 324 11.23 -12.09 -3.78
CA ILE A 324 9.85 -12.30 -3.34
C ILE A 324 9.55 -11.51 -2.04
N TYR A 325 10.49 -11.51 -1.07
CA TYR A 325 10.30 -10.78 0.18
C TYR A 325 10.42 -9.26 -0.02
N GLU A 326 11.33 -8.81 -0.89
CA GLU A 326 11.42 -7.41 -1.29
C GLU A 326 10.14 -6.94 -1.99
N ASP A 327 9.61 -7.73 -2.93
CA ASP A 327 8.36 -7.45 -3.62
C ASP A 327 7.17 -7.43 -2.64
N LEU A 328 7.10 -8.36 -1.66
CA LEU A 328 6.05 -8.36 -0.62
C LEU A 328 6.14 -7.11 0.25
N ARG A 329 7.36 -6.69 0.63
CA ARG A 329 7.59 -5.47 1.40
C ARG A 329 7.20 -4.23 0.57
N GLY A 330 7.55 -4.24 -0.73
CA GLY A 330 7.15 -3.20 -1.69
C GLY A 330 5.63 -3.10 -1.82
N MET A 331 4.93 -4.24 -1.99
CA MET A 331 3.47 -4.31 -2.03
C MET A 331 2.82 -3.78 -0.75
N ALA A 332 3.35 -4.14 0.42
CA ALA A 332 2.88 -3.61 1.70
C ALA A 332 2.98 -2.08 1.73
N GLY A 333 4.14 -1.52 1.32
CA GLY A 333 4.38 -0.08 1.24
C GLY A 333 3.48 0.64 0.24
N GLU A 334 3.29 0.07 -0.97
CA GLU A 334 2.41 0.65 -2.00
C GLU A 334 0.94 0.71 -1.56
N LEU A 335 0.46 -0.38 -0.94
CA LEU A 335 -0.94 -0.50 -0.55
C LEU A 335 -1.23 0.04 0.86
N GLN A 336 -0.20 0.41 1.61
CA GLN A 336 -0.29 0.84 3.01
C GLN A 336 -1.08 -0.15 3.90
N ILE A 337 -0.76 -1.45 3.75
CA ILE A 337 -1.39 -2.55 4.48
C ILE A 337 -0.31 -3.40 5.14
N PRO A 338 -0.46 -3.81 6.42
CA PRO A 338 0.45 -4.77 7.06
C PRO A 338 0.36 -6.13 6.37
N VAL A 339 1.52 -6.73 6.09
CA VAL A 339 1.62 -8.05 5.45
C VAL A 339 2.35 -9.00 6.39
N TRP A 340 1.73 -10.12 6.73
CA TRP A 340 2.38 -11.22 7.43
C TRP A 340 2.59 -12.41 6.49
N THR A 341 3.75 -13.03 6.57
CA THR A 341 4.03 -14.27 5.87
C THR A 341 4.77 -15.27 6.75
N ALA A 342 4.88 -16.49 6.27
CA ALA A 342 5.71 -17.50 6.90
C ALA A 342 6.92 -17.84 6.03
N SER A 343 7.98 -18.33 6.68
CA SER A 343 9.19 -18.86 6.06
C SER A 343 9.59 -20.19 6.69
N GLN A 344 10.16 -21.07 5.89
CA GLN A 344 10.65 -22.35 6.39
C GLN A 344 12.05 -22.21 6.98
N ALA A 345 12.27 -22.77 8.16
CA ALA A 345 13.60 -22.94 8.74
C ALA A 345 14.31 -24.15 8.12
N ASN A 346 15.64 -24.17 8.19
CA ASN A 346 16.46 -25.29 7.79
C ASN A 346 16.11 -26.57 8.59
N ARG A 347 16.38 -27.74 8.02
CA ARG A 347 16.14 -29.02 8.71
C ARG A 347 16.92 -29.14 10.02
N SER A 348 18.11 -28.54 10.08
CA SER A 348 18.96 -28.53 11.31
C SER A 348 18.31 -27.77 12.47
N ALA A 349 17.23 -27.01 12.23
CA ALA A 349 16.51 -26.27 13.26
C ALA A 349 15.42 -27.10 13.99
N LEU A 350 15.20 -28.35 13.60
CA LEU A 350 14.13 -29.19 14.19
C LEU A 350 14.37 -29.50 15.67
N ASP A 351 15.62 -29.66 16.08
CA ASP A 351 16.00 -30.02 17.45
C ASP A 351 16.57 -28.83 18.26
N GLU A 352 16.48 -27.62 17.69
CA GLU A 352 16.94 -26.40 18.37
C GLU A 352 15.88 -25.88 19.36
N ASP A 353 16.35 -25.40 20.50
CA ASP A 353 15.49 -24.70 21.46
C ASP A 353 15.08 -23.32 20.96
N VAL A 354 15.98 -22.65 20.26
CA VAL A 354 15.80 -21.32 19.67
C VAL A 354 16.26 -21.36 18.23
N ILE A 355 15.43 -20.82 17.33
CA ILE A 355 15.77 -20.72 15.91
C ILE A 355 16.22 -19.29 15.61
N GLU A 356 17.51 -19.12 15.46
CA GLU A 356 18.13 -17.84 15.12
C GLU A 356 18.12 -17.55 13.61
N ALA A 357 18.52 -16.33 13.23
CA ALA A 357 18.62 -15.88 11.85
C ALA A 357 19.46 -16.81 10.94
N SER A 358 20.52 -17.42 11.47
CA SER A 358 21.39 -18.36 10.77
C SER A 358 20.68 -19.66 10.32
N LYS A 359 19.54 -19.97 10.91
CA LYS A 359 18.72 -21.15 10.64
C LYS A 359 17.55 -20.88 9.67
N VAL A 360 17.39 -19.66 9.20
CA VAL A 360 16.39 -19.34 8.17
C VAL A 360 16.82 -19.98 6.85
N ALA A 361 15.92 -20.81 6.27
CA ALA A 361 16.25 -21.58 5.08
C ALA A 361 16.52 -20.67 3.86
N GLU A 362 17.52 -21.05 3.07
CA GLU A 362 17.86 -20.56 1.72
C GLU A 362 18.29 -19.09 1.61
N SER A 363 17.82 -18.16 2.48
CA SER A 363 18.18 -16.76 2.30
C SER A 363 18.07 -15.93 3.59
N TYR A 364 19.20 -15.38 4.02
CA TYR A 364 19.25 -14.37 5.08
C TYR A 364 18.58 -13.04 4.65
N ALA A 365 18.48 -12.80 3.33
CA ALA A 365 17.81 -11.62 2.79
C ALA A 365 16.37 -11.47 3.29
N LYS A 366 15.65 -12.58 3.52
CA LYS A 366 14.28 -12.56 4.10
C LYS A 366 14.23 -11.83 5.44
N VAL A 367 15.22 -12.10 6.32
CA VAL A 367 15.35 -11.45 7.63
C VAL A 367 15.71 -9.97 7.44
N MET A 368 16.61 -9.67 6.51
CA MET A 368 17.05 -8.29 6.26
C MET A 368 15.90 -7.41 5.77
N THR A 369 15.08 -7.93 4.88
CA THR A 369 13.98 -7.18 4.26
C THR A 369 12.81 -6.92 5.20
N ALA A 370 12.43 -7.92 6.02
CA ALA A 370 11.29 -7.80 6.93
C ALA A 370 11.49 -6.75 8.03
N ASP A 371 10.41 -6.20 8.54
CA ASP A 371 10.41 -5.23 9.65
C ASP A 371 10.37 -5.92 11.01
N PHE A 372 9.65 -7.05 11.10
CA PHE A 372 9.61 -7.92 12.27
C PHE A 372 9.75 -9.38 11.87
N VAL A 373 10.60 -10.13 12.55
CA VAL A 373 10.80 -11.56 12.31
C VAL A 373 10.80 -12.31 13.63
N MET A 374 9.91 -13.26 13.76
CA MET A 374 9.91 -14.19 14.90
C MET A 374 9.99 -15.63 14.44
N SER A 375 10.64 -16.48 15.22
CA SER A 375 10.66 -17.92 15.01
C SER A 375 9.84 -18.67 16.04
N LEU A 376 9.36 -19.84 15.63
CA LEU A 376 8.67 -20.81 16.49
C LEU A 376 9.44 -22.11 16.50
N SER A 377 9.92 -22.55 17.68
CA SER A 377 10.54 -23.84 17.92
C SER A 377 9.65 -24.75 18.77
N ARG A 378 9.60 -26.03 18.40
CA ARG A 378 8.92 -27.11 19.15
C ARG A 378 9.65 -28.41 18.92
N LYS A 379 10.26 -28.96 19.96
CA LYS A 379 10.81 -30.32 19.95
C LYS A 379 9.69 -31.36 20.04
N ILE A 380 10.04 -32.64 20.02
CA ILE A 380 9.05 -33.73 20.13
C ILE A 380 8.32 -33.66 21.47
N GLU A 381 9.06 -33.40 22.55
CA GLU A 381 8.50 -33.24 23.89
C GLU A 381 7.55 -32.05 23.98
N ASP A 382 7.87 -30.95 23.34
CA ASP A 382 7.02 -29.75 23.26
C ASP A 382 5.71 -30.03 22.53
N LYS A 383 5.74 -30.86 21.46
CA LYS A 383 4.52 -31.26 20.75
C LYS A 383 3.60 -32.09 21.61
N ILE A 384 4.15 -33.02 22.42
CA ILE A 384 3.41 -33.86 23.36
C ILE A 384 2.81 -32.98 24.48
N GLY A 385 3.61 -32.04 25.01
CA GLY A 385 3.22 -31.13 26.08
C GLY A 385 2.38 -29.93 25.65
N ASN A 386 2.08 -29.77 24.35
CA ASN A 386 1.46 -28.58 23.78
C ASN A 386 2.19 -27.30 24.14
N THR A 387 3.52 -27.32 24.16
CA THR A 387 4.40 -26.18 24.44
C THR A 387 5.20 -25.79 23.20
N GLY A 388 5.98 -24.73 23.32
CA GLY A 388 6.92 -24.23 22.32
C GLY A 388 7.57 -22.94 22.77
N ARG A 389 8.38 -22.37 21.91
CA ARG A 389 9.08 -21.10 22.19
C ARG A 389 9.00 -20.20 20.99
N PHE A 390 8.66 -18.93 21.23
CA PHE A 390 8.80 -17.86 20.24
C PHE A 390 10.09 -17.09 20.53
N HIS A 391 10.88 -16.85 19.49
CA HIS A 391 12.08 -16.05 19.57
C HIS A 391 12.03 -14.91 18.56
N VAL A 392 12.31 -13.69 19.01
CA VAL A 392 12.33 -12.50 18.16
C VAL A 392 13.69 -12.39 17.49
N ILE A 393 13.75 -12.75 16.21
CA ILE A 393 14.98 -12.73 15.41
C ILE A 393 15.35 -11.29 15.03
N LYS A 394 14.36 -10.47 14.69
CA LYS A 394 14.53 -9.08 14.27
C LYS A 394 13.35 -8.23 14.67
N ASN A 395 13.61 -7.05 15.14
CA ASN A 395 12.59 -6.05 15.46
C ASN A 395 13.11 -4.65 15.11
N ARG A 396 12.47 -3.98 14.14
CA ARG A 396 12.81 -2.59 13.80
C ARG A 396 12.26 -1.57 14.79
N PHE A 397 11.32 -1.99 15.64
CA PHE A 397 10.56 -1.08 16.51
C PHE A 397 11.08 -1.08 17.95
N GLY A 398 11.94 -2.02 18.30
CA GLY A 398 12.42 -2.18 19.66
C GLY A 398 13.47 -3.30 19.78
N PRO A 399 13.61 -3.90 20.97
CA PRO A 399 14.60 -4.96 21.20
C PRO A 399 14.28 -6.24 20.43
N ASP A 400 15.32 -6.97 20.04
CA ASP A 400 15.30 -8.31 19.47
C ASP A 400 16.13 -9.28 20.35
N GLY A 401 16.28 -10.54 19.89
CA GLY A 401 17.03 -11.57 20.62
C GLY A 401 16.28 -12.15 21.84
N LEU A 402 15.02 -11.78 22.04
CA LEU A 402 14.21 -12.23 23.19
C LEU A 402 13.48 -13.53 22.89
N THR A 403 13.40 -14.42 23.88
CA THR A 403 12.72 -15.71 23.76
C THR A 403 11.62 -15.83 24.79
N TYR A 404 10.44 -16.28 24.36
CA TYR A 404 9.24 -16.40 25.17
C TYR A 404 8.67 -17.82 25.12
N PRO A 405 8.37 -18.44 26.27
CA PRO A 405 7.68 -19.71 26.33
C PRO A 405 6.23 -19.55 25.85
N ALA A 406 5.69 -20.61 25.25
CA ALA A 406 4.32 -20.62 24.72
C ALA A 406 3.60 -21.93 24.98
N LYS A 407 2.28 -21.85 25.14
CA LYS A 407 1.36 -23.00 25.01
C LYS A 407 0.74 -22.98 23.61
N ILE A 408 0.76 -24.13 22.94
CA ILE A 408 0.36 -24.23 21.53
C ILE A 408 -0.51 -25.48 21.35
N ASN A 409 -1.82 -25.27 21.32
CA ASN A 409 -2.78 -26.32 20.99
C ASN A 409 -3.23 -26.19 19.53
N THR A 410 -2.61 -26.98 18.65
CA THR A 410 -2.94 -26.97 17.21
C THR A 410 -4.27 -27.66 16.87
N ASN A 411 -4.91 -28.39 17.79
CA ASN A 411 -6.22 -28.99 17.54
C ASN A 411 -7.33 -27.96 17.43
N ILE A 412 -7.19 -26.87 18.20
CA ILE A 412 -8.14 -25.72 18.22
C ILE A 412 -7.49 -24.39 17.81
N GLY A 413 -6.23 -24.40 17.41
CA GLY A 413 -5.50 -23.21 17.02
C GLY A 413 -5.24 -22.18 18.13
N LYS A 414 -5.28 -22.61 19.41
CA LYS A 414 -5.03 -21.72 20.55
C LYS A 414 -3.54 -21.61 20.81
N ILE A 415 -3.01 -20.38 20.79
CA ILE A 415 -1.60 -20.06 21.05
C ILE A 415 -1.55 -18.96 22.11
N GLU A 416 -0.83 -19.22 23.19
CA GLU A 416 -0.61 -18.29 24.30
C GLU A 416 0.90 -18.12 24.50
N ILE A 417 1.38 -16.88 24.53
CA ILE A 417 2.81 -16.51 24.75
C ILE A 417 2.93 -15.87 26.12
N PHE A 418 3.95 -16.25 26.88
CA PHE A 418 4.15 -15.82 28.27
C PHE A 418 5.48 -15.08 28.42
N GLU A 419 5.56 -14.19 29.41
CA GLU A 419 6.83 -13.62 29.83
C GLU A 419 7.76 -14.69 30.40
N SER A 420 9.07 -14.49 30.21
CA SER A 420 10.09 -15.48 30.61
C SER A 420 10.08 -15.79 32.11
N ASN A 421 9.54 -14.90 32.95
CA ASN A 421 9.45 -15.05 34.40
C ASN A 421 8.12 -15.63 34.91
N SER A 422 7.15 -15.94 34.04
CA SER A 422 5.81 -16.38 34.42
C SER A 422 5.57 -17.89 34.31
N VAL A 423 6.61 -18.67 33.99
CA VAL A 423 6.56 -20.14 34.02
C VAL A 423 7.15 -20.63 35.33
N GLN A 424 6.36 -20.62 36.40
CA GLN A 424 6.56 -21.49 37.59
C GLN A 424 5.64 -22.69 37.51
#